data_4f8daeb69719af89f2f39bb87e9cca0a
#
_entry.id   4f8daeb69719af89f2f39bb87e9cca0a
#
_cell.length_a   1.000
_cell.length_b   1.000
_cell.length_c   1.000
_cell.angle_alpha   90.00
_cell.angle_beta   90.00
_cell.angle_gamma   90.00
#
_symmetry.space_group_name_H-M   'P 1'
#
loop_
_entity.id
_entity.type
_entity.pdbx_description
1 polymer ?
#
loop_
_entity_poly.entity_id
_entity_poly.type
_entity_poly.pdbx_seq_one_letter_code
_entity_poly.pdbx_strand_id
1 'polypeptide(L)' 'MTEPTFEELERELEQIVTRLEQGKVSLDEAIALWERGEELYKSCVGKLDSAQGKIEELAKRVESAKPSA' A
#
# COMPACT_ATOMS: atom_id res chain seq x y z
N MET A 1 9.94 9.42 19.88
CA MET A 1 9.16 8.54 19.02
C MET A 1 9.83 8.36 17.67
N THR A 2 9.99 7.13 17.26
CA THR A 2 10.71 6.85 16.02
C THR A 2 9.74 6.75 14.86
N GLU A 3 10.21 7.18 13.70
CA GLU A 3 9.44 7.00 12.49
C GLU A 3 9.40 5.53 12.12
N PRO A 4 8.35 5.09 11.43
CA PRO A 4 8.30 3.69 10.98
C PRO A 4 9.47 3.39 10.05
N THR A 5 9.99 2.18 10.19
CA THR A 5 11.07 1.74 9.32
C THR A 5 10.51 1.46 7.93
N PHE A 6 11.40 1.39 6.94
CA PHE A 6 11.00 1.01 5.60
C PHE A 6 10.30 -0.34 5.60
N GLU A 7 10.82 -1.28 6.38
CA GLU A 7 10.23 -2.61 6.45
C GLU A 7 8.81 -2.57 6.98
N GLU A 8 8.56 -1.71 7.95
CA GLU A 8 7.21 -1.58 8.49
C GLU A 8 6.25 -0.99 7.47
N LEU A 9 6.72 0.01 6.73
CA LEU A 9 5.90 0.60 5.67
C LEU A 9 5.59 -0.41 4.58
N GLU A 10 6.59 -1.19 4.19
CA GLU A 10 6.40 -2.21 3.18
C GLU A 10 5.40 -3.26 3.65
N ARG A 11 5.52 -3.68 4.90
CA ARG A 11 4.61 -4.68 5.46
C ARG A 11 3.17 -4.17 5.50
N GLU A 12 3.00 -2.93 5.91
CA GLU A 12 1.66 -2.36 5.95
C GLU A 12 1.06 -2.27 4.55
N LEU A 13 1.86 -1.84 3.58
CA LEU A 13 1.40 -1.76 2.21
C LEU A 13 1.01 -3.13 1.68
N GLU A 14 1.79 -4.15 2.01
CA GLU A 14 1.49 -5.51 1.60
C GLU A 14 0.17 -5.99 2.20
N GLN A 15 -0.07 -5.68 3.46
CA GLN A 15 -1.33 -6.05 4.10
C GLN A 15 -2.52 -5.36 3.44
N ILE A 16 -2.34 -4.10 3.08
CA ILE A 16 -3.40 -3.35 2.42
C ILE A 16 -3.74 -3.99 1.08
N VAL A 17 -2.71 -4.31 0.30
CA VAL A 17 -2.90 -4.95 -0.99
C VAL A 17 -3.65 -6.28 -0.83
N THR A 18 -3.22 -7.06 0.14
CA THR A 18 -3.86 -8.36 0.38
C THR A 18 -5.34 -8.20 0.69
N ARG A 19 -5.67 -7.27 1.57
CA ARG A 19 -7.07 -7.05 1.94
C ARG A 19 -7.89 -6.57 0.75
N LEU A 20 -7.33 -5.67 -0.04
CA LEU A 20 -8.04 -5.18 -1.23
C LEU A 20 -8.27 -6.30 -2.23
N GLU A 21 -7.27 -7.15 -2.42
CA GLU A 21 -7.38 -8.24 -3.39
C GLU A 21 -8.36 -9.31 -2.93
N GLN A 22 -8.49 -9.51 -1.64
CA GLN A 22 -9.46 -10.47 -1.12
C GLN A 22 -10.90 -10.03 -1.35
N GLY A 23 -11.14 -8.73 -1.42
CA GLY A 23 -12.45 -8.20 -1.69
C GLY A 23 -13.48 -8.45 -0.59
N LYS A 24 -13.02 -8.68 0.63
CA LYS A 24 -13.93 -8.97 1.76
C LYS A 24 -14.16 -7.77 2.65
N VAL A 25 -14.10 -6.60 2.09
CA VAL A 25 -14.28 -5.36 2.83
C VAL A 25 -15.39 -4.55 2.16
N SER A 26 -16.00 -3.67 2.94
CA SER A 26 -17.00 -2.77 2.38
C SER A 26 -16.35 -1.79 1.42
N LEU A 27 -17.17 -1.15 0.58
CA LEU A 27 -16.65 -0.16 -0.36
C LEU A 27 -15.95 0.98 0.38
N ASP A 28 -16.54 1.45 1.47
CA ASP A 28 -15.94 2.53 2.25
C ASP A 28 -14.59 2.12 2.80
N GLU A 29 -14.50 0.91 3.32
CA GLU A 29 -13.24 0.42 3.84
C GLU A 29 -12.22 0.23 2.74
N ALA A 30 -12.65 -0.25 1.58
CA ALA A 30 -11.76 -0.43 0.45
C ALA A 30 -11.17 0.90 0.00
N ILE A 31 -11.99 1.93 -0.04
CA ILE A 31 -11.52 3.27 -0.40
C ILE A 31 -10.50 3.76 0.61
N ALA A 32 -10.77 3.58 1.90
CA ALA A 32 -9.84 4.00 2.94
C ALA A 32 -8.51 3.26 2.83
N LEU A 33 -8.57 1.96 2.58
CA LEU A 33 -7.35 1.15 2.41
C LEU A 33 -6.57 1.60 1.19
N TRP A 34 -7.28 1.86 0.09
CA TRP A 34 -6.62 2.30 -1.13
C TRP A 34 -5.90 3.63 -0.91
N GLU A 35 -6.57 4.57 -0.25
CA GLU A 35 -5.96 5.87 0.04
C GLU A 35 -4.75 5.73 0.95
N ARG A 36 -4.85 4.85 1.95
CA ARG A 36 -3.72 4.60 2.85
C ARG A 36 -2.55 4.00 2.09
N GLY A 37 -2.84 3.09 1.15
CA GLY A 37 -1.79 2.51 0.32
C GLY A 37 -1.07 3.54 -0.51
N GLU A 38 -1.81 4.49 -1.08
CA GLU A 38 -1.20 5.58 -1.84
C GLU A 38 -0.29 6.43 -0.97
N GLU A 39 -0.74 6.73 0.25
CA GLU A 39 0.09 7.49 1.19
C GLU A 39 1.38 6.76 1.53
N LEU A 40 1.27 5.47 1.79
CA LEU A 40 2.44 4.67 2.13
C LEU A 40 3.42 4.61 0.97
N TYR A 41 2.90 4.48 -0.24
CA TYR A 41 3.76 4.48 -1.41
C TYR A 41 4.55 5.78 -1.51
N LYS A 42 3.88 6.91 -1.33
CA LYS A 42 4.54 8.20 -1.38
C LYS A 42 5.62 8.32 -0.30
N SER A 43 5.36 7.75 0.87
CA SER A 43 6.34 7.77 1.95
C SER A 43 7.56 6.91 1.65
N CYS A 44 7.39 5.87 0.84
CA CYS A 44 8.47 4.94 0.53
C CYS A 44 9.31 5.35 -0.66
N VAL A 45 8.74 6.15 -1.55
CA VAL A 45 9.44 6.54 -2.78
C VAL A 45 10.71 7.30 -2.44
N GLY A 46 11.82 6.86 -3.03
CA GLY A 46 13.09 7.55 -2.90
C GLY A 46 13.84 7.25 -1.63
N LYS A 47 13.32 6.41 -0.75
CA LYS A 47 14.01 6.14 0.51
C LYS A 47 15.13 5.13 0.34
N LEU A 48 14.88 4.04 -0.40
CA LEU A 48 15.88 3.02 -0.64
C LEU A 48 15.74 2.51 -2.06
N ASP A 49 16.80 2.68 -2.84
CA ASP A 49 16.76 2.25 -4.23
C ASP A 49 16.60 0.73 -4.36
N SER A 50 17.28 -0.01 -3.51
CA SER A 50 17.29 -1.46 -3.64
C SER A 50 15.93 -2.09 -3.34
N ALA A 51 15.11 -1.44 -2.55
CA ALA A 51 13.80 -1.97 -2.19
C ALA A 51 12.67 -1.36 -3.02
N GLN A 52 13.01 -0.43 -3.90
CA GLN A 52 11.98 0.29 -4.65
C GLN A 52 11.20 -0.60 -5.58
N GLY A 53 11.84 -1.64 -6.12
CA GLY A 53 11.13 -2.57 -7.00
C GLY A 53 9.94 -3.24 -6.33
N LYS A 54 10.13 -3.67 -5.08
CA LYS A 54 9.04 -4.29 -4.35
C LYS A 54 7.92 -3.29 -4.06
N ILE A 55 8.30 -2.08 -3.67
CA ILE A 55 7.32 -1.04 -3.39
C ILE A 55 6.55 -0.69 -4.65
N GLU A 56 7.22 -0.61 -5.80
CA GLU A 56 6.54 -0.31 -7.05
C GLU A 56 5.57 -1.43 -7.44
N GLU A 57 5.97 -2.66 -7.20
CA GLU A 57 5.10 -3.79 -7.49
C GLU A 57 3.84 -3.73 -6.62
N LEU A 58 4.01 -3.44 -5.33
CA LEU A 58 2.89 -3.32 -4.43
C LEU A 58 1.99 -2.15 -4.82
N ALA A 59 2.60 -1.04 -5.23
CA ALA A 59 1.83 0.13 -5.66
C ALA A 59 0.99 -0.19 -6.89
N LYS A 60 1.55 -0.95 -7.82
CA LYS A 60 0.79 -1.36 -9.00
C LYS A 60 -0.39 -2.24 -8.63
N ARG A 61 -0.20 -3.10 -7.64
CA ARG A 61 -1.28 -3.95 -7.18
C ARG A 61 -2.38 -3.13 -6.48
N VAL A 62 -1.98 -2.11 -5.73
CA VAL A 62 -2.94 -1.19 -5.13
C VAL A 62 -3.75 -0.49 -6.20
N GLU A 63 -3.08 -0.01 -7.24
CA GLU A 63 -3.77 0.65 -8.35
C GLU A 63 -4.76 -0.29 -9.02
N SER A 64 -4.33 -1.53 -9.24
CA SER A 64 -5.19 -2.53 -9.88
C SER A 64 -6.38 -2.89 -9.02
N ALA A 65 -6.23 -2.75 -7.71
CA ALA A 65 -7.31 -3.08 -6.78
C ALA A 65 -8.14 -1.85 -6.41
N LYS A 66 -8.01 -0.77 -7.15
CA LYS A 66 -8.75 0.45 -6.87
C LYS A 66 -10.25 0.17 -6.85
N PRO A 67 -10.95 0.57 -5.77
CA PRO A 67 -12.39 0.31 -5.70
C PRO A 67 -13.14 1.11 -6.76
N SER A 68 -14.15 0.47 -7.33
CA SER A 68 -15.04 1.12 -8.28
C SER A 68 -16.26 1.63 -7.57
N ALA A 69 -16.56 2.87 -7.75
CA ALA A 69 -17.77 3.44 -7.17
C ALA A 69 -18.98 3.17 -8.04
#